data_7fdcb4b737f87cfd187086d85b4d596a
#
_entry.id   7fdcb4b737f87cfd187086d85b4d596a
#
_cell.length_a   1.000
_cell.length_b   1.000
_cell.length_c   1.000
_cell.angle_alpha   90.00
_cell.angle_beta   90.00
_cell.angle_gamma   90.00
#
_symmetry.space_group_name_H-M   'P 1'
#
loop_
_entity.id
_entity.type
_entity.pdbx_description
1 polymer ?
#
loop_
_entity_poly.entity_id
_entity_poly.type
_entity_poly.pdbx_seq_one_letter_code
_entity_poly.pdbx_strand_id
1 'polypeptide(L)'
;VHIPDGRKVGEALSRVTHLGVGAHQDDLEFMAFHGIVECHDSDSQWFAGVTCTNGAGSSRSGAYSDHTDDQMQEVRRAEQNLAADIGKYAAMIQLDHPSAAVKDTGDTALRDDLLEILRLTRPRVVYTHNPADKHETHVGVTAATIEAIRRLPADSRPQTVIGCEVWRGL
;
A
#
# COMPACT_ATOMS: atom_id res chain seq x y z
N VAL A 1 -9.79 -6.44 -2.73
CA VAL A 1 -10.07 -5.01 -2.51
C VAL A 1 -11.17 -4.87 -1.49
N HIS A 2 -10.95 -4.07 -0.44
CA HIS A 2 -11.90 -3.73 0.60
C HIS A 2 -12.31 -2.25 0.43
N ILE A 3 -13.61 -1.97 0.50
CA ILE A 3 -14.18 -0.61 0.35
C ILE A 3 -14.93 -0.28 1.64
N PRO A 4 -14.34 0.51 2.56
CA PRO A 4 -14.90 0.81 3.89
C PRO A 4 -16.32 1.37 3.89
N ASP A 5 -16.67 2.23 2.96
CA ASP A 5 -17.99 2.86 2.88
C ASP A 5 -19.01 2.09 2.00
N GLY A 6 -18.64 0.90 1.51
CA GLY A 6 -19.51 0.03 0.72
C GLY A 6 -19.86 0.52 -0.68
N ARG A 7 -19.18 1.55 -1.20
CA ARG A 7 -19.36 2.01 -2.59
C ARG A 7 -18.90 0.96 -3.59
N LYS A 8 -19.31 1.12 -4.83
CA LYS A 8 -18.77 0.30 -5.92
C LYS A 8 -17.27 0.59 -6.10
N VAL A 9 -16.50 -0.45 -6.39
CA VAL A 9 -15.04 -0.36 -6.54
C VAL A 9 -14.61 0.76 -7.49
N GLY A 10 -15.24 0.87 -8.68
CA GLY A 10 -14.90 1.92 -9.64
C GLY A 10 -15.14 3.33 -9.13
N GLU A 11 -16.22 3.56 -8.37
CA GLU A 11 -16.51 4.85 -7.75
C GLU A 11 -15.51 5.18 -6.64
N ALA A 12 -15.15 4.18 -5.82
CA ALA A 12 -14.18 4.34 -4.76
C ALA A 12 -12.78 4.68 -5.31
N LEU A 13 -12.33 3.96 -6.35
CA LEU A 13 -11.01 4.18 -6.95
C LEU A 13 -10.91 5.52 -7.69
N SER A 14 -11.97 5.94 -8.40
CA SER A 14 -11.95 7.17 -9.21
C SER A 14 -11.88 8.46 -8.38
N ARG A 15 -12.22 8.43 -7.09
CA ARG A 15 -12.14 9.61 -6.20
C ARG A 15 -10.80 9.74 -5.46
N VAL A 16 -9.92 8.73 -5.54
CA VAL A 16 -8.64 8.72 -4.82
C VAL A 16 -7.79 9.92 -5.20
N THR A 17 -7.31 10.64 -4.19
CA THR A 17 -6.38 11.76 -4.34
C THR A 17 -5.00 11.47 -3.76
N HIS A 18 -4.94 10.61 -2.74
CA HIS A 18 -3.75 10.19 -2.02
C HIS A 18 -3.66 8.67 -2.03
N LEU A 19 -2.55 8.13 -2.48
CA LEU A 19 -2.30 6.69 -2.54
C LEU A 19 -1.08 6.33 -1.71
N GLY A 20 -1.26 5.50 -0.69
CA GLY A 20 -0.17 4.87 0.03
C GLY A 20 0.18 3.51 -0.57
N VAL A 21 1.45 3.24 -0.79
CA VAL A 21 1.96 1.95 -1.29
C VAL A 21 2.97 1.41 -0.29
N GLY A 22 2.53 0.49 0.56
CA GLY A 22 3.31 -0.18 1.61
C GLY A 22 3.66 -1.61 1.23
N ALA A 23 4.73 -2.12 1.80
CA ALA A 23 5.17 -3.50 1.60
C ALA A 23 4.33 -4.47 2.42
N HIS A 24 4.14 -4.19 3.70
CA HIS A 24 3.45 -5.06 4.64
C HIS A 24 2.21 -4.38 5.23
N GLN A 25 1.37 -5.18 5.86
CA GLN A 25 0.29 -4.69 6.68
C GLN A 25 0.89 -3.89 7.85
N ASP A 26 0.29 -2.76 8.19
CA ASP A 26 0.71 -1.72 9.15
C ASP A 26 1.70 -0.65 8.62
N ASP A 27 2.47 -0.90 7.59
CA ASP A 27 3.40 0.09 7.04
C ASP A 27 2.73 1.45 6.75
N LEU A 28 1.52 1.42 6.19
CA LEU A 28 0.78 2.62 5.77
C LEU A 28 0.47 3.52 6.96
N GLU A 29 0.04 2.94 8.06
CA GLU A 29 -0.35 3.64 9.28
C GLU A 29 0.86 4.28 9.97
N PHE A 30 2.05 3.72 9.79
CA PHE A 30 3.29 4.32 10.27
C PHE A 30 3.83 5.40 9.33
N MET A 31 3.97 5.10 8.04
CA MET A 31 4.69 5.96 7.11
C MET A 31 3.84 7.05 6.45
N ALA A 32 2.55 6.80 6.22
CA ALA A 32 1.65 7.69 5.50
C ALA A 32 0.58 8.33 6.41
N PHE A 33 0.74 8.28 7.72
CA PHE A 33 -0.25 8.71 8.70
C PHE A 33 -0.78 10.13 8.46
N HIS A 34 0.10 11.07 8.11
CA HIS A 34 -0.35 12.44 7.85
C HIS A 34 -1.28 12.54 6.63
N GLY A 35 -1.04 11.75 5.58
CA GLY A 35 -1.92 11.69 4.42
C GLY A 35 -3.27 11.03 4.74
N ILE A 36 -3.26 10.02 5.61
CA ILE A 36 -4.48 9.40 6.14
C ILE A 36 -5.31 10.45 6.89
N VAL A 37 -4.69 11.18 7.81
CA VAL A 37 -5.37 12.22 8.62
C VAL A 37 -5.87 13.38 7.75
N GLU A 38 -5.10 13.82 6.76
CA GLU A 38 -5.51 14.87 5.82
C GLU A 38 -6.78 14.50 5.06
N CYS A 39 -6.94 13.22 4.74
CA CYS A 39 -8.12 12.72 4.01
C CYS A 39 -9.28 12.30 4.91
N HIS A 40 -9.03 11.98 6.19
CA HIS A 40 -9.98 11.30 7.08
C HIS A 40 -11.33 12.02 7.24
N ASP A 41 -11.33 13.33 7.37
CA ASP A 41 -12.54 14.16 7.53
C ASP A 41 -12.70 15.17 6.38
N SER A 42 -12.13 14.87 5.21
CA SER A 42 -12.21 15.73 4.03
C SER A 42 -13.35 15.32 3.13
N ASP A 43 -14.07 16.32 2.60
CA ASP A 43 -15.11 16.11 1.58
C ASP A 43 -14.55 16.06 0.14
N SER A 44 -13.25 16.35 -0.04
CA SER A 44 -12.63 16.51 -1.35
C SER A 44 -11.33 15.72 -1.55
N GLN A 45 -10.82 15.10 -0.48
CA GLN A 45 -9.59 14.31 -0.51
C GLN A 45 -9.86 12.91 0.03
N TRP A 46 -9.29 11.91 -0.63
CA TRP A 46 -9.57 10.51 -0.35
C TRP A 46 -8.27 9.71 -0.38
N PHE A 47 -7.97 9.06 0.73
CA PHE A 47 -6.82 8.16 0.83
C PHE A 47 -7.20 6.75 0.39
N ALA A 48 -6.33 6.11 -0.37
CA ALA A 48 -6.38 4.67 -0.61
C ALA A 48 -5.04 4.03 -0.24
N GLY A 49 -5.10 2.81 0.26
CA GLY A 49 -3.93 2.01 0.60
C GLY A 49 -3.71 0.84 -0.34
N VAL A 50 -2.45 0.54 -0.61
CA VAL A 50 -2.00 -0.69 -1.26
C VAL A 50 -0.99 -1.37 -0.34
N THR A 51 -1.26 -2.63 0.05
CA THR A 51 -0.29 -3.51 0.69
C THR A 51 0.18 -4.53 -0.34
N CYS A 52 1.49 -4.59 -0.57
CA CYS A 52 2.04 -5.37 -1.67
C CYS A 52 2.23 -6.84 -1.32
N THR A 53 2.61 -7.18 -0.08
CA THR A 53 2.90 -8.56 0.30
C THR A 53 1.77 -9.23 1.08
N ASN A 54 1.81 -10.55 1.13
CA ASN A 54 0.75 -11.36 1.73
C ASN A 54 0.84 -11.50 3.27
N GLY A 55 1.91 -11.02 3.90
CA GLY A 55 2.07 -11.09 5.36
C GLY A 55 2.44 -12.45 5.93
N ALA A 56 2.71 -13.49 5.11
CA ALA A 56 3.06 -14.84 5.57
C ALA A 56 4.29 -14.87 6.49
N GLY A 57 5.24 -13.95 6.26
CA GLY A 57 6.46 -13.81 7.05
C GLY A 57 6.32 -13.03 8.36
N SER A 58 5.10 -12.65 8.75
CA SER A 58 4.86 -11.89 9.99
C SER A 58 5.30 -12.65 11.22
N SER A 59 5.78 -11.92 12.24
CA SER A 59 6.24 -12.48 13.51
C SER A 59 5.12 -13.26 14.22
N ARG A 60 5.45 -14.43 14.72
CA ARG A 60 4.54 -15.27 15.49
C ARG A 60 4.93 -15.24 16.95
N SER A 61 4.13 -14.54 17.76
CA SER A 61 4.34 -14.45 19.21
C SER A 61 2.99 -14.45 19.95
N GLY A 62 3.01 -14.84 21.21
CA GLY A 62 1.80 -14.85 22.04
C GLY A 62 0.68 -15.71 21.44
N ALA A 63 -0.46 -15.12 21.19
CA ALA A 63 -1.63 -15.80 20.65
C ALA A 63 -1.44 -16.39 19.24
N TYR A 64 -0.42 -15.96 18.52
CA TYR A 64 -0.14 -16.38 17.13
C TYR A 64 0.98 -17.42 17.01
N SER A 65 1.55 -17.89 18.15
CA SER A 65 2.73 -18.79 18.15
C SER A 65 2.55 -20.04 17.30
N ASP A 66 1.36 -20.58 17.24
CA ASP A 66 1.03 -21.83 16.56
C ASP A 66 0.36 -21.62 15.18
N HIS A 67 0.28 -20.36 14.71
CA HIS A 67 -0.34 -20.06 13.42
C HIS A 67 0.52 -20.54 12.24
N THR A 68 -0.14 -21.11 11.26
CA THR A 68 0.47 -21.39 9.94
C THR A 68 0.63 -20.08 9.13
N ASP A 69 1.37 -20.15 8.02
CA ASP A 69 1.51 -19.02 7.10
C ASP A 69 0.16 -18.54 6.58
N ASP A 70 -0.74 -19.46 6.21
CA ASP A 70 -2.08 -19.13 5.72
C ASP A 70 -2.92 -18.44 6.80
N GLN A 71 -2.87 -18.93 8.03
CA GLN A 71 -3.57 -18.30 9.14
C GLN A 71 -3.04 -16.90 9.44
N MET A 72 -1.71 -16.69 9.35
CA MET A 72 -1.12 -15.35 9.51
C MET A 72 -1.54 -14.41 8.38
N GLN A 73 -1.60 -14.87 7.15
CA GLN A 73 -2.10 -14.05 6.03
C GLN A 73 -3.54 -13.58 6.27
N GLU A 74 -4.42 -14.46 6.78
CA GLU A 74 -5.80 -14.09 7.12
C GLU A 74 -5.86 -13.03 8.23
N VAL A 75 -5.07 -13.22 9.30
CA VAL A 75 -4.98 -12.26 10.41
C VAL A 75 -4.53 -10.90 9.88
N ARG A 76 -3.42 -10.86 9.17
CA ARG A 76 -2.85 -9.60 8.64
C ARG A 76 -3.79 -8.89 7.67
N ARG A 77 -4.49 -9.66 6.84
CA ARG A 77 -5.50 -9.11 5.93
C ARG A 77 -6.65 -8.47 6.69
N ALA A 78 -7.13 -9.13 7.74
CA ALA A 78 -8.21 -8.60 8.58
C ALA A 78 -7.79 -7.33 9.34
N GLU A 79 -6.57 -7.31 9.90
CA GLU A 79 -6.00 -6.15 10.59
C GLU A 79 -5.91 -4.94 9.63
N GLN A 80 -5.40 -5.13 8.42
CA GLN A 80 -5.27 -4.05 7.45
C GLN A 80 -6.64 -3.52 6.96
N ASN A 81 -7.63 -4.40 6.79
CA ASN A 81 -8.99 -3.96 6.47
C ASN A 81 -9.60 -3.14 7.61
N LEU A 82 -9.40 -3.57 8.86
CA LEU A 82 -9.87 -2.82 10.04
C LEU A 82 -9.19 -1.45 10.14
N ALA A 83 -7.89 -1.36 9.87
CA ALA A 83 -7.19 -0.08 9.83
C ALA A 83 -7.77 0.85 8.75
N ALA A 84 -8.11 0.31 7.57
CA ALA A 84 -8.76 1.07 6.51
C ALA A 84 -10.17 1.55 6.90
N ASP A 85 -10.94 0.74 7.64
CA ASP A 85 -12.26 1.14 8.16
C ASP A 85 -12.12 2.31 9.16
N ILE A 86 -11.20 2.21 10.11
CA ILE A 86 -10.92 3.27 11.09
C ILE A 86 -10.40 4.53 10.40
N GLY A 87 -9.47 4.38 9.45
CA GLY A 87 -8.88 5.48 8.69
C GLY A 87 -9.79 6.07 7.62
N LYS A 88 -11.01 5.53 7.43
CA LYS A 88 -11.97 5.93 6.39
C LYS A 88 -11.35 5.97 4.99
N TYR A 89 -10.57 4.95 4.64
CA TYR A 89 -9.96 4.88 3.31
C TYR A 89 -11.04 4.80 2.22
N ALA A 90 -10.76 5.37 1.05
CA ALA A 90 -11.60 5.13 -0.12
C ALA A 90 -11.56 3.68 -0.56
N ALA A 91 -10.38 3.07 -0.49
CA ALA A 91 -10.16 1.67 -0.81
C ALA A 91 -8.90 1.14 -0.11
N MET A 92 -8.92 -0.14 0.28
CA MET A 92 -7.75 -0.90 0.69
C MET A 92 -7.53 -2.06 -0.28
N ILE A 93 -6.39 -2.08 -0.93
CA ILE A 93 -6.00 -3.07 -1.95
C ILE A 93 -4.87 -3.91 -1.36
N GLN A 94 -5.03 -5.22 -1.29
CA GLN A 94 -4.00 -6.15 -0.85
C GLN A 94 -3.66 -7.07 -2.02
N LEU A 95 -2.39 -7.03 -2.49
CA LEU A 95 -1.93 -7.68 -3.72
C LEU A 95 -1.42 -9.11 -3.51
N ASP A 96 -1.14 -9.46 -2.28
CA ASP A 96 -0.77 -10.82 -1.88
C ASP A 96 0.52 -11.38 -2.54
N HIS A 97 1.45 -10.53 -3.00
CA HIS A 97 2.73 -11.02 -3.54
C HIS A 97 3.58 -11.66 -2.45
N PRO A 98 4.27 -12.76 -2.74
CA PRO A 98 5.31 -13.26 -1.83
C PRO A 98 6.45 -12.23 -1.71
N SER A 99 6.97 -12.01 -0.50
CA SER A 99 8.10 -11.08 -0.28
C SER A 99 9.35 -11.42 -1.12
N ALA A 100 9.54 -12.69 -1.45
CA ALA A 100 10.63 -13.12 -2.33
C ALA A 100 10.47 -12.59 -3.77
N ALA A 101 9.25 -12.59 -4.31
CA ALA A 101 8.95 -12.03 -5.63
C ALA A 101 9.16 -10.51 -5.67
N VAL A 102 8.74 -9.80 -4.61
CA VAL A 102 8.93 -8.34 -4.49
C VAL A 102 10.42 -7.95 -4.47
N LYS A 103 11.29 -8.79 -3.92
CA LYS A 103 12.74 -8.57 -3.87
C LYS A 103 13.46 -8.98 -5.16
N ASP A 104 12.82 -9.74 -6.02
CA ASP A 104 13.40 -10.16 -7.30
C ASP A 104 13.27 -9.04 -8.33
N THR A 105 14.38 -8.44 -8.69
CA THR A 105 14.42 -7.36 -9.70
C THR A 105 14.02 -7.80 -11.11
N GLY A 106 14.02 -9.10 -11.39
CA GLY A 106 13.54 -9.69 -12.64
C GLY A 106 12.03 -9.89 -12.69
N ASP A 107 11.35 -9.94 -11.54
CA ASP A 107 9.91 -10.06 -11.46
C ASP A 107 9.23 -8.69 -11.68
N THR A 108 8.30 -8.66 -12.59
CA THR A 108 7.61 -7.42 -12.97
C THR A 108 6.14 -7.38 -12.55
N ALA A 109 5.64 -8.43 -11.91
CA ALA A 109 4.22 -8.56 -11.57
C ALA A 109 3.74 -7.43 -10.65
N LEU A 110 4.47 -7.15 -9.57
CA LEU A 110 4.13 -6.05 -8.67
C LEU A 110 4.09 -4.69 -9.39
N ARG A 111 5.08 -4.41 -10.23
CA ARG A 111 5.13 -3.16 -11.02
C ARG A 111 3.91 -3.04 -11.92
N ASP A 112 3.50 -4.12 -12.57
CA ASP A 112 2.40 -4.11 -13.53
C ASP A 112 1.05 -3.94 -12.80
N ASP A 113 0.87 -4.56 -11.64
CA ASP A 113 -0.29 -4.33 -10.75
C ASP A 113 -0.35 -2.87 -10.27
N LEU A 114 0.77 -2.32 -9.80
CA LEU A 114 0.84 -0.93 -9.37
C LEU A 114 0.56 0.05 -10.52
N LEU A 115 1.02 -0.25 -11.73
CA LEU A 115 0.73 0.55 -12.91
C LEU A 115 -0.78 0.61 -13.19
N GLU A 116 -1.47 -0.52 -13.07
CA GLU A 116 -2.93 -0.56 -13.26
C GLU A 116 -3.67 0.20 -12.16
N ILE A 117 -3.28 0.03 -10.90
CA ILE A 117 -3.85 0.79 -9.78
C ILE A 117 -3.67 2.30 -10.00
N LEU A 118 -2.49 2.75 -10.39
CA LEU A 118 -2.20 4.15 -10.67
C LEU A 118 -3.04 4.71 -11.83
N ARG A 119 -3.30 3.89 -12.86
CA ARG A 119 -4.19 4.27 -13.98
C ARG A 119 -5.64 4.43 -13.55
N LEU A 120 -6.12 3.56 -12.67
CA LEU A 120 -7.49 3.58 -12.16
C LEU A 120 -7.73 4.71 -11.15
N THR A 121 -6.74 5.00 -10.30
CA THR A 121 -6.88 5.96 -9.20
C THR A 121 -6.44 7.37 -9.57
N ARG A 122 -5.42 7.54 -10.42
CA ARG A 122 -4.83 8.82 -10.81
C ARG A 122 -4.55 9.76 -9.63
N PRO A 123 -3.83 9.29 -8.60
CA PRO A 123 -3.64 10.06 -7.37
C PRO A 123 -2.77 11.29 -7.65
N ARG A 124 -3.02 12.38 -6.90
CA ARG A 124 -2.15 13.57 -6.92
C ARG A 124 -0.89 13.35 -6.09
N VAL A 125 -1.02 12.62 -4.99
CA VAL A 125 0.07 12.33 -4.04
C VAL A 125 0.21 10.83 -3.89
N VAL A 126 1.45 10.33 -3.96
CA VAL A 126 1.80 8.95 -3.68
C VAL A 126 2.78 8.91 -2.52
N TYR A 127 2.50 8.08 -1.54
CA TYR A 127 3.39 7.74 -0.42
C TYR A 127 3.95 6.35 -0.69
N THR A 128 5.25 6.16 -0.54
CA THR A 128 5.88 4.84 -0.62
C THR A 128 7.09 4.81 0.32
N HIS A 129 7.76 3.68 0.46
CA HIS A 129 8.95 3.59 1.31
C HIS A 129 10.10 4.45 0.79
N ASN A 130 11.08 4.69 1.66
CA ASN A 130 12.31 5.38 1.32
C ASN A 130 13.24 4.43 0.54
N PRO A 131 13.85 4.86 -0.57
CA PRO A 131 14.81 4.03 -1.31
C PRO A 131 16.08 3.67 -0.50
N ALA A 132 16.35 4.39 0.58
CA ALA A 132 17.44 4.11 1.51
C ALA A 132 17.01 3.25 2.72
N ASP A 133 15.80 2.66 2.69
CA ASP A 133 15.33 1.78 3.77
C ASP A 133 16.23 0.54 3.90
N LYS A 134 16.40 0.05 5.12
CA LYS A 134 17.18 -1.15 5.44
C LYS A 134 16.47 -2.47 5.11
N HIS A 135 15.15 -2.43 4.88
CA HIS A 135 14.35 -3.61 4.58
C HIS A 135 14.25 -3.82 3.06
N GLU A 136 14.81 -4.90 2.56
CA GLU A 136 14.87 -5.18 1.12
C GLU A 136 13.50 -5.19 0.44
N THR A 137 12.44 -5.67 1.11
CA THR A 137 11.08 -5.66 0.56
C THR A 137 10.57 -4.22 0.41
N HIS A 138 10.88 -3.30 1.33
CA HIS A 138 10.53 -1.88 1.22
C HIS A 138 11.21 -1.23 0.02
N VAL A 139 12.49 -1.52 -0.17
CA VAL A 139 13.24 -1.03 -1.34
C VAL A 139 12.66 -1.59 -2.65
N GLY A 140 12.30 -2.87 -2.68
CA GLY A 140 11.64 -3.50 -3.83
C GLY A 140 10.31 -2.84 -4.19
N VAL A 141 9.45 -2.58 -3.19
CA VAL A 141 8.18 -1.86 -3.38
C VAL A 141 8.41 -0.45 -3.89
N THR A 142 9.40 0.27 -3.35
CA THR A 142 9.75 1.62 -3.82
C THR A 142 10.18 1.60 -5.28
N ALA A 143 11.07 0.67 -5.66
CA ALA A 143 11.54 0.54 -7.03
C ALA A 143 10.38 0.24 -8.00
N ALA A 144 9.52 -0.73 -7.66
CA ALA A 144 8.34 -1.08 -8.45
C ALA A 144 7.37 0.10 -8.60
N THR A 145 7.14 0.86 -7.51
CA THR A 145 6.27 2.06 -7.51
C THR A 145 6.82 3.14 -8.45
N ILE A 146 8.10 3.46 -8.33
CA ILE A 146 8.75 4.47 -9.19
C ILE A 146 8.73 4.04 -10.65
N GLU A 147 9.00 2.77 -10.95
CA GLU A 147 8.94 2.24 -12.31
C GLU A 147 7.52 2.31 -12.88
N ALA A 148 6.50 1.96 -12.10
CA ALA A 148 5.10 2.07 -12.50
C ALA A 148 4.73 3.52 -12.84
N ILE A 149 5.10 4.48 -11.97
CA ILE A 149 4.87 5.91 -12.21
C ILE A 149 5.57 6.39 -13.49
N ARG A 150 6.80 5.97 -13.74
CA ARG A 150 7.56 6.35 -14.95
C ARG A 150 6.92 5.83 -16.24
N ARG A 151 6.17 4.75 -16.19
CA ARG A 151 5.43 4.17 -17.33
C ARG A 151 4.11 4.87 -17.63
N LEU A 152 3.62 5.70 -16.71
CA LEU A 152 2.44 6.53 -16.97
C LEU A 152 2.76 7.63 -17.98
N PRO A 153 1.79 8.05 -18.82
CA PRO A 153 1.86 9.31 -19.56
C PRO A 153 2.16 10.47 -18.62
N ALA A 154 2.91 11.47 -19.08
CA ALA A 154 3.39 12.55 -18.24
C ALA A 154 2.27 13.34 -17.54
N ASP A 155 1.15 13.51 -18.20
CA ASP A 155 -0.06 14.20 -17.72
C ASP A 155 -0.88 13.38 -16.72
N SER A 156 -0.59 12.07 -16.61
CA SER A 156 -1.26 11.15 -15.70
C SER A 156 -0.41 10.78 -14.47
N ARG A 157 0.79 11.35 -14.36
CA ARG A 157 1.69 11.09 -13.23
C ARG A 157 1.24 11.85 -11.98
N PRO A 158 1.46 11.30 -10.78
CA PRO A 158 1.24 12.04 -9.54
C PRO A 158 2.08 13.32 -9.52
N GLN A 159 1.55 14.37 -8.90
CA GLN A 159 2.25 15.65 -8.75
C GLN A 159 3.37 15.54 -7.71
N THR A 160 3.18 14.69 -6.70
CA THR A 160 4.11 14.50 -5.60
C THR A 160 4.27 13.01 -5.28
N VAL A 161 5.52 12.59 -5.11
CA VAL A 161 5.87 11.27 -4.57
C VAL A 161 6.70 11.48 -3.33
N ILE A 162 6.28 10.88 -2.21
CA ILE A 162 6.91 11.03 -0.90
C ILE A 162 7.53 9.70 -0.50
N GLY A 163 8.85 9.69 -0.33
CA GLY A 163 9.57 8.58 0.28
C GLY A 163 9.46 8.67 1.80
N CYS A 164 8.87 7.65 2.41
CA CYS A 164 8.49 7.63 3.82
C CYS A 164 9.35 6.65 4.62
N GLU A 165 9.45 6.88 5.92
CA GLU A 165 10.12 6.00 6.86
C GLU A 165 9.11 5.22 7.72
N VAL A 166 9.32 3.92 7.85
CA VAL A 166 8.64 3.04 8.82
C VAL A 166 9.51 2.88 10.07
N TRP A 167 10.83 2.73 9.86
CA TRP A 167 11.80 2.47 10.91
C TRP A 167 12.46 3.76 11.41
N ARG A 168 12.57 3.87 12.73
CA ARG A 168 13.33 4.94 13.35
C ARG A 168 14.83 4.74 13.13
N GLY A 169 15.51 5.78 12.64
CA GLY A 169 16.98 5.80 12.51
C GLY A 169 17.48 4.95 11.35
N LEU A 170 17.20 5.38 10.16
CA LEU A 170 17.88 4.90 8.96
C LEU A 170 19.36 5.20 8.99
#